data_f6c9be0b7faa91e2c083094e1856a711
#
_entry.id   f6c9be0b7faa91e2c083094e1856a711
#
_cell.length_a   1.000
_cell.length_b   1.000
_cell.length_c   1.000
_cell.angle_alpha   90.00
_cell.angle_beta   90.00
_cell.angle_gamma   90.00
#
_symmetry.space_group_name_H-M   'P 1'
#
loop_
_entity.id
_entity.type
_entity.pdbx_description
1 polymer ?
#
loop_
_entity_poly.entity_id
_entity_poly.type
_entity_poly.pdbx_seq_one_letter_code
_entity_poly.pdbx_strand_id
1 'polypeptide(L)'
;MAQTSTAKGVAQNKSANGIDPRRQAALDTALAQVEKSFGKGSAMRLGDRPEQDVEVIPTGSLALDMALGIGGLPKGRIVEIYGPESSGKTTLALHVVANAQKSGGVAAFIDAEHALDPVYARKLGVDTDSLIVSQPDLSLIHISEP
;
A
#
# COMPACT_ATOMS: atom_id res chain seq x y z
N MET A 1 -1.29 13.18 -63.55
CA MET A 1 -2.63 12.64 -63.28
C MET A 1 -2.68 12.31 -61.80
N ALA A 2 -3.55 12.99 -61.15
CA ALA A 2 -3.86 12.93 -59.72
C ALA A 2 -4.45 11.59 -59.30
N GLN A 3 -4.20 11.18 -58.04
CA GLN A 3 -5.28 10.70 -57.19
C GLN A 3 -4.85 10.73 -55.74
N THR A 4 -5.46 11.60 -55.04
CA THR A 4 -5.62 11.71 -53.60
C THR A 4 -6.30 10.47 -53.03
N SER A 5 -5.75 9.87 -51.95
CA SER A 5 -6.46 8.92 -51.10
C SER A 5 -6.47 9.40 -49.66
N THR A 6 -7.65 9.73 -49.29
CA THR A 6 -8.17 10.23 -48.03
C THR A 6 -7.89 9.25 -46.86
N ALA A 7 -7.14 9.67 -45.88
CA ALA A 7 -7.05 8.98 -44.59
C ALA A 7 -8.34 9.22 -43.79
N LYS A 8 -9.12 8.18 -43.69
CA LYS A 8 -10.35 8.13 -42.89
C LYS A 8 -9.98 8.06 -41.39
N GLY A 9 -10.25 9.14 -40.68
CA GLY A 9 -10.05 9.22 -39.24
C GLY A 9 -10.85 8.15 -38.51
N VAL A 10 -10.16 7.40 -37.66
CA VAL A 10 -10.76 6.52 -36.65
C VAL A 10 -11.37 7.43 -35.60
N ALA A 11 -12.68 7.57 -35.65
CA ALA A 11 -13.46 8.23 -34.59
C ALA A 11 -13.28 7.43 -33.29
N GLN A 12 -12.56 7.99 -32.35
CA GLN A 12 -12.56 7.53 -30.95
C GLN A 12 -13.99 7.67 -30.42
N ASN A 13 -14.62 6.52 -30.21
CA ASN A 13 -15.90 6.42 -29.54
C ASN A 13 -15.70 6.72 -28.05
N LYS A 14 -15.70 7.99 -27.69
CA LYS A 14 -15.90 8.45 -26.31
C LYS A 14 -17.35 8.09 -25.96
N SER A 15 -17.54 7.01 -25.26
CA SER A 15 -18.80 6.73 -24.56
C SER A 15 -19.05 7.87 -23.57
N ALA A 16 -19.76 8.86 -24.04
CA ALA A 16 -20.26 9.96 -23.25
C ALA A 16 -21.38 9.42 -22.35
N ASN A 17 -21.02 9.05 -21.12
CA ASN A 17 -21.98 9.06 -20.01
C ASN A 17 -22.26 10.53 -19.69
N GLY A 18 -22.95 11.21 -20.62
CA GLY A 18 -23.35 12.60 -20.49
C GLY A 18 -24.44 12.71 -19.42
N ILE A 19 -24.03 12.98 -18.19
CA ILE A 19 -24.98 13.46 -17.17
C ILE A 19 -25.57 14.77 -17.70
N ASP A 20 -26.91 14.82 -17.76
CA ASP A 20 -27.64 16.04 -18.15
C ASP A 20 -27.05 17.25 -17.38
N PRO A 21 -26.67 18.35 -18.06
CA PRO A 21 -26.10 19.54 -17.43
C PRO A 21 -26.92 20.07 -16.25
N ARG A 22 -28.25 19.92 -16.32
CA ARG A 22 -29.16 20.32 -15.22
C ARG A 22 -29.00 19.43 -13.99
N ARG A 23 -28.83 18.13 -14.20
CA ARG A 23 -28.56 17.18 -13.09
C ARG A 23 -27.17 17.41 -12.50
N GLN A 24 -26.19 17.73 -13.33
CA GLN A 24 -24.85 18.07 -12.87
C GLN A 24 -24.87 19.32 -11.97
N ALA A 25 -25.51 20.40 -12.40
CA ALA A 25 -25.62 21.63 -11.61
C ALA A 25 -26.40 21.42 -10.31
N ALA A 26 -27.43 20.59 -10.30
CA ALA A 26 -28.19 20.24 -9.10
C ALA A 26 -27.32 19.44 -8.11
N LEU A 27 -26.50 18.50 -8.60
CA LEU A 27 -25.57 17.73 -7.78
C LEU A 27 -24.49 18.62 -7.17
N ASP A 28 -23.90 19.51 -7.95
CA ASP A 28 -22.87 20.44 -7.46
C ASP A 28 -23.44 21.38 -6.39
N THR A 29 -24.67 21.84 -6.57
CA THR A 29 -25.38 22.65 -5.55
C THR A 29 -25.64 21.86 -4.27
N ALA A 30 -26.06 20.60 -4.40
CA ALA A 30 -26.29 19.73 -3.24
C ALA A 30 -25.01 19.43 -2.47
N LEU A 31 -23.91 19.14 -3.18
CA LEU A 31 -22.58 18.93 -2.56
C LEU A 31 -22.12 20.18 -1.80
N ALA A 32 -22.24 21.36 -2.41
CA ALA A 32 -21.88 22.62 -1.75
C ALA A 32 -22.73 22.89 -0.50
N GLN A 33 -24.02 22.50 -0.50
CA GLN A 33 -24.88 22.64 0.66
C GLN A 33 -24.51 21.68 1.79
N VAL A 34 -24.13 20.45 1.46
CA VAL A 34 -23.62 19.45 2.42
C VAL A 34 -22.31 19.95 3.04
N GLU A 35 -21.36 20.44 2.24
CA GLU A 35 -20.11 21.01 2.74
C GLU A 35 -20.34 22.22 3.67
N LYS A 36 -21.30 23.06 3.35
CA LYS A 36 -21.67 24.22 4.19
C LYS A 36 -22.25 23.79 5.54
N SER A 37 -23.01 22.68 5.57
CA SER A 37 -23.69 22.20 6.78
C SER A 37 -22.80 21.33 7.67
N PHE A 38 -21.91 20.54 7.08
CA PHE A 38 -21.13 19.50 7.78
C PHE A 38 -19.62 19.70 7.71
N GLY A 39 -19.15 20.75 7.05
CA GLY A 39 -17.75 21.07 6.90
C GLY A 39 -17.17 20.59 5.57
N LYS A 40 -16.06 21.22 5.19
CA LYS A 40 -15.35 20.97 3.93
C LYS A 40 -14.85 19.51 3.87
N GLY A 41 -15.13 18.82 2.77
CA GLY A 41 -14.72 17.43 2.57
C GLY A 41 -15.69 16.39 3.16
N SER A 42 -16.85 16.79 3.72
CA SER A 42 -17.87 15.89 4.24
C SER A 42 -18.54 15.05 3.15
N ALA A 43 -18.57 15.54 1.91
CA ALA A 43 -18.98 14.81 0.73
C ALA A 43 -18.13 15.22 -0.47
N MET A 44 -17.63 14.24 -1.21
CA MET A 44 -16.83 14.48 -2.44
C MET A 44 -17.05 13.34 -3.42
N ARG A 45 -16.80 13.59 -4.69
CA ARG A 45 -16.77 12.50 -5.67
C ARG A 45 -15.50 11.67 -5.45
N LEU A 46 -15.60 10.37 -5.62
CA LEU A 46 -14.45 9.48 -5.44
C LEU A 46 -13.27 9.86 -6.35
N GLY A 47 -13.55 10.33 -7.58
CA GLY A 47 -12.54 10.79 -8.54
C GLY A 47 -11.89 12.13 -8.17
N ASP A 48 -12.49 12.91 -7.28
CA ASP A 48 -11.94 14.20 -6.81
C ASP A 48 -11.06 14.02 -5.56
N ARG A 49 -10.91 12.79 -5.06
CA ARG A 49 -9.97 12.50 -3.98
C ARG A 49 -8.55 12.76 -4.48
N PRO A 50 -7.78 13.64 -3.81
CA PRO A 50 -6.36 13.73 -4.10
C PRO A 50 -5.73 12.36 -3.88
N GLU A 51 -4.91 11.90 -4.81
CA GLU A 51 -4.06 10.73 -4.59
C GLU A 51 -3.29 10.96 -3.30
N GLN A 52 -3.59 10.18 -2.27
CA GLN A 52 -2.82 10.23 -1.04
C GLN A 52 -1.49 9.56 -1.33
N ASP A 53 -0.42 10.33 -1.32
CA ASP A 53 0.94 9.79 -1.27
C ASP A 53 1.06 8.94 0.00
N VAL A 54 0.96 7.62 -0.18
CA VAL A 54 1.13 6.67 0.90
C VAL A 54 2.61 6.40 1.06
N GLU A 55 3.19 6.84 2.18
CA GLU A 55 4.55 6.43 2.50
C GLU A 55 4.64 4.91 2.62
N VAL A 56 5.66 4.32 2.00
CA VAL A 56 5.84 2.88 1.94
C VAL A 56 7.22 2.45 2.40
N ILE A 57 7.32 1.18 2.77
CA ILE A 57 8.58 0.47 2.97
C ILE A 57 8.70 -0.52 1.82
N PRO A 58 9.73 -0.42 0.95
CA PRO A 58 9.92 -1.38 -0.14
C PRO A 58 10.10 -2.80 0.38
N THR A 59 9.52 -3.76 -0.31
CA THR A 59 9.63 -5.19 0.08
C THR A 59 11.00 -5.78 -0.25
N GLY A 60 11.78 -5.11 -1.10
CA GLY A 60 13.04 -5.63 -1.64
C GLY A 60 12.87 -6.48 -2.89
N SER A 61 11.64 -6.74 -3.30
CA SER A 61 11.30 -7.37 -4.57
C SER A 61 10.57 -6.37 -5.48
N LEU A 62 11.23 -5.94 -6.55
CA LEU A 62 10.64 -4.99 -7.50
C LEU A 62 9.31 -5.52 -8.08
N ALA A 63 9.24 -6.81 -8.37
CA ALA A 63 8.02 -7.41 -8.91
C ALA A 63 6.86 -7.33 -7.92
N LEU A 64 7.12 -7.55 -6.63
CA LEU A 64 6.11 -7.45 -5.58
C LEU A 64 5.71 -5.99 -5.35
N ASP A 65 6.67 -5.08 -5.30
CA ASP A 65 6.41 -3.64 -5.13
C ASP A 65 5.54 -3.09 -6.26
N MET A 66 5.79 -3.52 -7.50
CA MET A 66 4.95 -3.19 -8.66
C MET A 66 3.55 -3.80 -8.55
N ALA A 67 3.45 -5.05 -8.11
CA ALA A 67 2.17 -5.75 -7.97
C ALA A 67 1.29 -5.13 -6.86
N LEU A 68 1.89 -4.59 -5.81
CA LEU A 68 1.19 -3.85 -4.75
C LEU A 68 0.64 -2.50 -5.23
N GLY A 69 1.14 -1.97 -6.35
CA GLY A 69 0.66 -0.74 -6.97
C GLY A 69 1.11 0.55 -6.30
N ILE A 70 1.57 0.51 -5.05
CA ILE A 70 2.05 1.67 -4.28
C ILE A 70 3.56 1.65 -4.04
N GLY A 71 4.27 0.65 -4.56
CA GLY A 71 5.74 0.56 -4.48
C GLY A 71 6.30 -0.04 -3.19
N GLY A 72 5.48 -0.68 -2.37
CA GLY A 72 5.91 -1.33 -1.14
C GLY A 72 4.78 -1.56 -0.13
N LEU A 73 5.12 -1.86 1.11
CA LEU A 73 4.16 -2.00 2.19
C LEU A 73 3.82 -0.62 2.79
N PRO A 74 2.53 -0.29 3.00
CA PRO A 74 2.13 1.01 3.49
C PRO A 74 2.55 1.22 4.94
N LYS A 75 3.17 2.35 5.26
CA LYS A 75 3.49 2.75 6.64
C LYS A 75 2.21 3.03 7.43
N GLY A 76 2.25 2.75 8.74
CA GLY A 76 1.13 2.98 9.64
C GLY A 76 -0.06 2.04 9.43
N ARG A 77 0.14 0.90 8.76
CA ARG A 77 -0.86 -0.14 8.55
C ARG A 77 -0.39 -1.48 9.09
N ILE A 78 -1.34 -2.32 9.47
CA ILE A 78 -1.09 -3.73 9.75
C ILE A 78 -1.14 -4.46 8.42
N VAL A 79 -0.08 -5.23 8.12
CA VAL A 79 0.02 -6.04 6.92
C VAL A 79 0.14 -7.50 7.33
N GLU A 80 -0.75 -8.34 6.83
CA GLU A 80 -0.72 -9.78 7.05
C GLU A 80 -0.02 -10.47 5.87
N ILE A 81 0.96 -11.34 6.17
CA ILE A 81 1.67 -12.16 5.19
C ILE A 81 1.38 -13.62 5.51
N TYR A 82 0.64 -14.31 4.67
CA TYR A 82 0.26 -15.70 4.88
C TYR A 82 0.62 -16.57 3.68
N GLY A 83 0.71 -17.86 3.92
CA GLY A 83 1.07 -18.85 2.91
C GLY A 83 1.56 -20.15 3.56
N PRO A 84 1.81 -21.22 2.75
CA PRO A 84 2.33 -22.48 3.25
C PRO A 84 3.70 -22.34 3.88
N GLU A 85 4.13 -23.37 4.58
CA GLU A 85 5.50 -23.47 5.11
C GLU A 85 6.52 -23.33 3.96
N SER A 86 7.69 -22.79 4.28
CA SER A 86 8.80 -22.59 3.32
C SER A 86 8.46 -21.70 2.12
N SER A 87 7.37 -20.93 2.15
CA SER A 87 6.96 -20.01 1.07
C SER A 87 7.73 -18.68 1.05
N GLY A 88 8.66 -18.46 1.98
CA GLY A 88 9.47 -17.24 2.06
C GLY A 88 8.85 -16.08 2.86
N LYS A 89 7.81 -16.32 3.68
CA LYS A 89 7.18 -15.29 4.53
C LYS A 89 8.21 -14.57 5.41
N THR A 90 9.01 -15.32 6.15
CA THR A 90 10.05 -14.77 7.04
C THR A 90 11.13 -14.05 6.24
N THR A 91 11.53 -14.58 5.09
CA THR A 91 12.49 -13.93 4.19
C THR A 91 11.99 -12.57 3.73
N LEU A 92 10.72 -12.49 3.32
CA LEU A 92 10.09 -11.23 2.93
C LEU A 92 10.03 -10.25 4.10
N ALA A 93 9.62 -10.71 5.29
CA ALA A 93 9.58 -9.88 6.49
C ALA A 93 10.96 -9.30 6.84
N LEU A 94 12.03 -10.11 6.75
CA LEU A 94 13.40 -9.66 7.00
C LEU A 94 13.88 -8.64 5.96
N HIS A 95 13.51 -8.78 4.69
CA HIS A 95 13.80 -7.76 3.67
C HIS A 95 13.11 -6.44 3.98
N VAL A 96 11.85 -6.47 4.42
CA VAL A 96 11.11 -5.27 4.84
C VAL A 96 11.78 -4.62 6.04
N VAL A 97 12.20 -5.40 7.04
CA VAL A 97 12.96 -4.91 8.20
C VAL A 97 14.27 -4.24 7.75
N ALA A 98 15.04 -4.89 6.87
CA ALA A 98 16.28 -4.32 6.35
C ALA A 98 16.04 -2.99 5.62
N ASN A 99 14.98 -2.89 4.83
CA ASN A 99 14.65 -1.67 4.10
C ASN A 99 14.12 -0.56 5.03
N ALA A 100 13.38 -0.92 6.08
CA ALA A 100 12.97 0.02 7.11
C ALA A 100 14.19 0.61 7.84
N GLN A 101 15.16 -0.22 8.23
CA GLN A 101 16.41 0.23 8.88
C GLN A 101 17.23 1.13 7.95
N LYS A 102 17.37 0.76 6.66
CA LYS A 102 18.07 1.60 5.65
C LYS A 102 17.44 2.99 5.50
N SER A 103 16.14 3.11 5.73
CA SER A 103 15.42 4.39 5.74
C SER A 103 15.55 5.16 7.06
N GLY A 104 16.39 4.68 7.99
CA GLY A 104 16.59 5.30 9.31
C GLY A 104 15.52 4.93 10.34
N GLY A 105 14.67 3.95 10.04
CA GLY A 105 13.65 3.45 10.97
C GLY A 105 14.23 2.49 12.02
N VAL A 106 13.59 2.43 13.19
CA VAL A 106 13.85 1.41 14.21
C VAL A 106 12.93 0.22 13.95
N ALA A 107 13.49 -0.99 13.99
CA ALA A 107 12.75 -2.22 13.78
C ALA A 107 12.77 -3.11 15.02
N ALA A 108 11.65 -3.77 15.28
CA ALA A 108 11.53 -4.82 16.28
C ALA A 108 10.95 -6.08 15.64
N PHE A 109 11.45 -7.24 16.05
CA PHE A 109 11.02 -8.54 15.58
C PHE A 109 10.57 -9.39 16.77
N ILE A 110 9.34 -9.85 16.73
CA ILE A 110 8.80 -10.78 17.74
C ILE A 110 8.82 -12.17 17.13
N ASP A 111 9.69 -13.03 17.64
CA ASP A 111 9.95 -14.37 17.13
C ASP A 111 9.37 -15.43 18.09
N ALA A 112 8.08 -15.72 17.94
CA ALA A 112 7.39 -16.70 18.76
C ALA A 112 7.77 -18.15 18.42
N GLU A 113 8.33 -18.40 17.24
CA GLU A 113 8.74 -19.74 16.79
C GLU A 113 10.21 -20.04 17.09
N HIS A 114 10.97 -19.07 17.60
CA HIS A 114 12.43 -19.18 17.84
C HIS A 114 13.21 -19.62 16.58
N ALA A 115 12.75 -19.20 15.41
CA ALA A 115 13.28 -19.63 14.11
C ALA A 115 14.16 -18.57 13.42
N LEU A 116 14.36 -17.41 14.05
CA LEU A 116 15.17 -16.34 13.49
C LEU A 116 16.65 -16.72 13.52
N ASP A 117 17.25 -16.85 12.33
CA ASP A 117 18.70 -17.03 12.17
C ASP A 117 19.37 -15.65 11.95
N PRO A 118 20.21 -15.18 12.90
CA PRO A 118 20.88 -13.90 12.79
C PRO A 118 21.87 -13.83 11.62
N VAL A 119 22.51 -14.96 11.25
CA VAL A 119 23.45 -15.02 10.12
C VAL A 119 22.68 -14.85 8.81
N TYR A 120 21.54 -15.48 8.70
CA TYR A 120 20.67 -15.34 7.54
C TYR A 120 20.09 -13.92 7.43
N ALA A 121 19.58 -13.38 8.54
CA ALA A 121 19.07 -12.01 8.59
C ALA A 121 20.12 -10.98 8.11
N ARG A 122 21.37 -11.12 8.59
CA ARG A 122 22.47 -10.24 8.18
C ARG A 122 22.77 -10.36 6.69
N LYS A 123 22.71 -11.57 6.10
CA LYS A 123 22.87 -11.77 4.65
C LYS A 123 21.79 -11.10 3.83
N LEU A 124 20.58 -10.95 4.36
CA LEU A 124 19.47 -10.24 3.74
C LEU A 124 19.57 -8.71 3.91
N GLY A 125 20.57 -8.24 4.64
CA GLY A 125 20.86 -6.82 4.83
C GLY A 125 20.26 -6.22 6.09
N VAL A 126 19.77 -7.05 7.02
CA VAL A 126 19.32 -6.60 8.35
C VAL A 126 20.52 -6.20 9.19
N ASP A 127 20.48 -5.02 9.78
CA ASP A 127 21.39 -4.63 10.84
C ASP A 127 20.96 -5.33 12.14
N THR A 128 21.64 -6.42 12.44
CA THR A 128 21.33 -7.27 13.59
C THR A 128 21.73 -6.63 14.92
N ASP A 129 22.63 -5.63 14.89
CA ASP A 129 23.10 -4.99 16.11
C ASP A 129 22.12 -3.94 16.61
N SER A 130 21.32 -3.38 15.71
CA SER A 130 20.26 -2.42 16.03
C SER A 130 18.84 -3.04 16.04
N LEU A 131 18.68 -4.30 15.63
CA LEU A 131 17.39 -4.97 15.62
C LEU A 131 16.97 -5.38 17.04
N ILE A 132 15.82 -4.90 17.47
CA ILE A 132 15.22 -5.33 18.74
C ILE A 132 14.52 -6.67 18.50
N VAL A 133 14.91 -7.72 19.24
CA VAL A 133 14.31 -9.04 19.13
C VAL A 133 13.67 -9.43 20.47
N SER A 134 12.44 -9.90 20.42
CA SER A 134 11.74 -10.51 21.55
C SER A 134 11.37 -11.94 21.17
N GLN A 135 11.71 -12.89 22.03
CA GLN A 135 11.38 -14.31 21.88
C GLN A 135 10.53 -14.73 23.09
N PRO A 136 9.22 -14.46 23.06
CA PRO A 136 8.36 -14.81 24.19
C PRO A 136 8.25 -16.33 24.32
N ASP A 137 8.51 -16.85 25.51
CA ASP A 137 8.18 -18.23 25.83
C ASP A 137 6.67 -18.42 25.86
N LEU A 138 6.18 -19.58 25.45
CA LEU A 138 4.74 -19.91 25.42
C LEU A 138 4.03 -19.72 26.75
N SER A 139 4.77 -19.73 27.87
CA SER A 139 4.26 -19.45 29.22
C SER A 139 3.78 -18.02 29.42
N LEU A 140 4.21 -17.06 28.59
CA LEU A 140 3.79 -15.64 28.68
C LEU A 140 2.48 -15.36 27.96
N ILE A 141 2.02 -16.26 27.09
CA ILE A 141 0.73 -16.12 26.38
C ILE A 141 -0.46 -16.26 27.36
N HIS A 142 -0.28 -16.94 28.48
CA HIS A 142 -1.31 -17.12 29.49
C HIS A 142 -1.41 -16.00 30.55
N ILE A 143 -0.56 -14.98 30.49
CA ILE A 143 -0.57 -13.85 31.45
C ILE A 143 -1.53 -12.75 31.07
N SER A 144 -2.10 -12.78 29.87
CA SER A 144 -2.99 -11.73 29.35
C SER A 144 -4.49 -12.03 29.51
N GLU A 145 -4.87 -13.08 30.22
CA GLU A 145 -6.27 -13.27 30.61
C GLU A 145 -6.50 -12.72 32.01
N PRO A 146 -7.49 -11.81 32.20
CA PRO A 146 -7.87 -11.26 33.48
C PRO A 146 -8.58 -12.28 34.37
#